data_0454596d5bc54d85b3dcad4d0df4b122
#
_entry.id   0454596d5bc54d85b3dcad4d0df4b122
#
_cell.length_a   1.000
_cell.length_b   1.000
_cell.length_c   1.000
_cell.angle_alpha   90.00
_cell.angle_beta   90.00
_cell.angle_gamma   90.00
#
_symmetry.space_group_name_H-M   'P 1'
#
loop_
_entity.id
_entity.type
_entity.pdbx_description
1 polymer ?
#
loop_
_entity_poly.entity_id
_entity_poly.type
_entity_poly.pdbx_seq_one_letter_code
_entity_poly.pdbx_strand_id
1 'polypeptide(L)'
;IRDVERARGLGDVYKRQGYPMAGYISKAGHNVTVFNRTTSKADKWIKEYKGIKADTPAKAAENADYILTCVGNDNDLREVTFGDNGIFKTIKKGAVYIDNTTASATIAREINDYANKNGFGFLDAPVSGGQAGAENGALTVMIGGDQKDYDKANHIIDCYSKKMKLLGKSGSGQLAKMVNQICIGGLVQALSEAINFGMNAGLKMEDVIEVISKGAAQSWQMENRYKTMIDDKFEFGFAVDWMRKDLKIAIEEAKKNNSPLPITEVIDKYYAEVQDMGGNRWDTSSLIRRFRK
;
A
#
# COMPACT_ATOMS: atom_id res chain seq x y z
N ILE A 1 -16.36 24.94 22.26
CA ILE A 1 -16.23 23.47 22.39
C ILE A 1 -15.63 23.02 21.07
N ARG A 2 -14.33 22.72 21.05
CA ARG A 2 -13.68 22.13 19.87
C ARG A 2 -14.07 20.66 19.84
N ASP A 3 -14.74 20.23 18.77
CA ASP A 3 -14.95 18.82 18.49
C ASP A 3 -13.58 18.14 18.31
N VAL A 4 -13.25 17.26 19.24
CA VAL A 4 -11.99 16.52 19.21
C VAL A 4 -12.23 15.29 18.35
N GLU A 5 -11.91 15.37 17.07
CA GLU A 5 -11.98 14.23 16.15
C GLU A 5 -10.99 13.13 16.57
N ARG A 6 -11.49 11.89 16.62
CA ARG A 6 -10.71 10.71 17.01
C ARG A 6 -10.43 9.85 15.78
N ALA A 7 -9.20 9.91 15.29
CA ALA A 7 -8.71 9.00 14.26
C ALA A 7 -7.99 7.80 14.88
N ARG A 8 -8.24 6.58 14.38
CA ARG A 8 -7.63 5.36 14.93
C ARG A 8 -7.09 4.48 13.81
N GLY A 9 -5.81 4.11 13.92
CA GLY A 9 -5.07 3.37 12.92
C GLY A 9 -4.70 1.95 13.35
N LEU A 10 -4.87 1.00 12.44
CA LEU A 10 -4.41 -0.38 12.57
C LEU A 10 -3.17 -0.59 11.71
N GLY A 11 -2.04 -0.91 12.35
CA GLY A 11 -0.73 -0.92 11.68
C GLY A 11 -0.34 -2.26 11.06
N ASP A 12 0.34 -2.18 9.94
CA ASP A 12 0.87 -3.28 9.14
C ASP A 12 2.15 -3.90 9.72
N VAL A 13 2.28 -5.22 9.56
CA VAL A 13 3.45 -6.01 10.00
C VAL A 13 4.62 -5.91 9.02
N TYR A 14 4.39 -5.62 7.73
CA TYR A 14 5.40 -5.79 6.68
C TYR A 14 5.61 -4.60 5.72
N LYS A 15 4.61 -3.74 5.50
CA LYS A 15 4.76 -2.60 4.60
C LYS A 15 5.34 -1.35 5.26
N ARG A 16 5.49 -1.33 6.58
CA ARG A 16 5.98 -0.19 7.38
C ARG A 16 5.30 1.16 7.07
N GLN A 17 4.10 1.14 6.45
CA GLN A 17 3.39 2.35 6.03
C GLN A 17 2.39 2.83 7.09
N GLY A 18 1.62 1.95 7.72
CA GLY A 18 0.62 2.31 8.73
C GLY A 18 1.23 3.00 9.96
N TYR A 19 2.45 2.64 10.34
CA TYR A 19 3.14 3.24 11.48
C TYR A 19 3.39 4.75 11.31
N PRO A 20 4.07 5.21 10.23
CA PRO A 20 4.25 6.65 10.02
C PRO A 20 2.94 7.37 9.65
N MET A 21 2.00 6.74 8.95
CA MET A 21 0.69 7.34 8.65
C MET A 21 -0.05 7.73 9.94
N ALA A 22 -0.15 6.81 10.92
CA ALA A 22 -0.71 7.09 12.24
C ALA A 22 0.07 8.21 12.96
N GLY A 23 1.39 8.25 12.79
CA GLY A 23 2.25 9.30 13.34
C GLY A 23 1.93 10.69 12.78
N TYR A 24 1.70 10.81 11.47
CA TYR A 24 1.31 12.08 10.85
C TYR A 24 -0.07 12.54 11.31
N ILE A 25 -1.04 11.64 11.43
CA ILE A 25 -2.36 11.95 11.97
C ILE A 25 -2.25 12.47 13.41
N SER A 26 -1.41 11.82 14.24
CA SER A 26 -1.15 12.29 15.61
C SER A 26 -0.46 13.67 15.66
N LYS A 27 0.52 13.92 14.77
CA LYS A 27 1.20 15.21 14.65
C LYS A 27 0.26 16.33 14.18
N ALA A 28 -0.76 16.01 13.39
CA ALA A 28 -1.81 16.93 12.98
C ALA A 28 -2.80 17.29 14.12
N GLY A 29 -2.65 16.70 15.30
CA GLY A 29 -3.43 17.04 16.51
C GLY A 29 -4.62 16.13 16.78
N HIS A 30 -4.80 15.07 15.99
CA HIS A 30 -5.88 14.10 16.22
C HIS A 30 -5.53 13.14 17.38
N ASN A 31 -6.57 12.68 18.10
CA ASN A 31 -6.41 11.64 19.13
C ASN A 31 -6.32 10.26 18.46
N VAL A 32 -5.15 9.64 18.50
CA VAL A 32 -4.87 8.38 17.82
C VAL A 32 -4.82 7.21 18.82
N THR A 33 -5.56 6.14 18.50
CA THR A 33 -5.41 4.84 19.15
C THR A 33 -4.86 3.84 18.14
N VAL A 34 -3.77 3.16 18.48
CA VAL A 34 -3.14 2.19 17.59
C VAL A 34 -3.33 0.76 18.09
N PHE A 35 -3.48 -0.15 17.14
CA PHE A 35 -3.40 -1.58 17.35
C PHE A 35 -2.41 -2.20 16.37
N ASN A 36 -1.64 -3.17 16.83
CA ASN A 36 -0.84 -4.03 15.96
C ASN A 36 -0.81 -5.45 16.52
N ARG A 37 -0.97 -6.46 15.67
CA ARG A 37 -0.86 -7.88 16.04
C ARG A 37 0.47 -8.20 16.73
N THR A 38 1.57 -7.54 16.32
CA THR A 38 2.84 -7.54 17.02
C THR A 38 2.86 -6.39 18.02
N THR A 39 2.47 -6.64 19.26
CA THR A 39 2.27 -5.65 20.33
C THR A 39 3.45 -4.70 20.52
N SER A 40 4.69 -5.21 20.42
CA SER A 40 5.91 -4.39 20.55
C SER A 40 6.01 -3.23 19.54
N LYS A 41 5.33 -3.32 18.38
CA LYS A 41 5.27 -2.21 17.41
C LYS A 41 4.34 -1.10 17.89
N ALA A 42 3.21 -1.43 18.49
CA ALA A 42 2.33 -0.46 19.11
C ALA A 42 2.99 0.18 20.34
N ASP A 43 3.72 -0.62 21.14
CA ASP A 43 4.50 -0.13 22.27
C ASP A 43 5.60 0.86 21.84
N LYS A 44 6.26 0.59 20.71
CA LYS A 44 7.24 1.52 20.13
C LYS A 44 6.55 2.81 19.66
N TRP A 45 5.40 2.70 18.98
CA TRP A 45 4.68 3.83 18.43
C TRP A 45 4.25 4.84 19.52
N ILE A 46 3.68 4.37 20.63
CA ILE A 46 3.25 5.25 21.74
C ILE A 46 4.41 5.92 22.51
N LYS A 47 5.66 5.45 22.32
CA LYS A 47 6.87 6.12 22.83
C LYS A 47 7.34 7.25 21.92
N GLU A 48 7.00 7.18 20.63
CA GLU A 48 7.45 8.11 19.59
C GLU A 48 6.40 9.17 19.28
N TYR A 49 5.12 8.80 19.34
CA TYR A 49 3.99 9.66 19.02
C TYR A 49 2.99 9.75 20.19
N LYS A 50 2.25 10.85 20.18
CA LYS A 50 1.16 11.04 21.15
C LYS A 50 -0.05 10.18 20.75
N GLY A 51 -0.48 9.31 21.66
CA GLY A 51 -1.66 8.46 21.46
C GLY A 51 -1.71 7.33 22.46
N ILE A 52 -2.62 6.39 22.25
CA ILE A 52 -2.81 5.22 23.12
C ILE A 52 -2.77 3.92 22.32
N LYS A 53 -2.45 2.81 23.01
CA LYS A 53 -2.49 1.47 22.46
C LYS A 53 -3.79 0.77 22.85
N ALA A 54 -4.35 0.00 21.91
CA ALA A 54 -5.43 -0.96 22.19
C ALA A 54 -4.93 -2.39 21.99
N ASP A 55 -5.58 -3.35 22.67
CA ASP A 55 -5.23 -4.76 22.62
C ASP A 55 -5.94 -5.53 21.48
N THR A 56 -7.01 -4.96 20.92
CA THR A 56 -7.78 -5.55 19.82
C THR A 56 -8.19 -4.50 18.79
N PRO A 57 -8.47 -4.92 17.53
CA PRO A 57 -9.06 -4.03 16.53
C PRO A 57 -10.37 -3.38 17.00
N ALA A 58 -11.25 -4.16 17.65
CA ALA A 58 -12.51 -3.67 18.22
C ALA A 58 -12.29 -2.54 19.22
N LYS A 59 -11.38 -2.74 20.19
CA LYS A 59 -11.04 -1.68 21.18
C LYS A 59 -10.42 -0.45 20.52
N ALA A 60 -9.63 -0.66 19.45
CA ALA A 60 -9.09 0.46 18.70
C ALA A 60 -10.19 1.24 17.97
N ALA A 61 -11.24 0.60 17.48
CA ALA A 61 -12.34 1.23 16.76
C ALA A 61 -13.42 1.84 17.66
N GLU A 62 -13.46 1.49 18.93
CA GLU A 62 -14.49 1.93 19.87
C GLU A 62 -14.51 3.46 20.00
N ASN A 63 -15.67 4.09 19.74
CA ASN A 63 -15.89 5.54 19.75
C ASN A 63 -15.02 6.34 18.74
N ALA A 64 -14.40 5.69 17.74
CA ALA A 64 -13.65 6.38 16.70
C ALA A 64 -14.58 7.06 15.68
N ASP A 65 -14.19 8.25 15.19
CA ASP A 65 -14.84 8.92 14.07
C ASP A 65 -14.28 8.41 12.73
N TYR A 66 -12.98 8.10 12.71
CA TYR A 66 -12.25 7.55 11.57
C TYR A 66 -11.48 6.32 11.99
N ILE A 67 -11.60 5.25 11.24
CA ILE A 67 -10.86 4.01 11.44
C ILE A 67 -10.00 3.76 10.20
N LEU A 68 -8.72 3.52 10.40
CA LEU A 68 -7.79 3.26 9.30
C LEU A 68 -7.18 1.88 9.43
N THR A 69 -7.12 1.13 8.31
CA THR A 69 -6.38 -0.14 8.22
C THR A 69 -5.28 -0.08 7.17
N CYS A 70 -4.19 -0.80 7.44
CA CYS A 70 -3.13 -1.05 6.48
C CYS A 70 -2.52 -2.41 6.81
N VAL A 71 -3.11 -3.49 6.28
CA VAL A 71 -2.76 -4.88 6.56
C VAL A 71 -2.22 -5.60 5.32
N GLY A 72 -1.96 -6.90 5.39
CA GLY A 72 -1.22 -7.63 4.37
C GLY A 72 -2.03 -7.98 3.12
N ASN A 73 -3.25 -8.47 3.28
CA ASN A 73 -4.08 -9.08 2.23
C ASN A 73 -5.56 -9.13 2.62
N ASP A 74 -6.39 -9.74 1.76
CA ASP A 74 -7.84 -9.90 1.98
C ASP A 74 -8.17 -10.69 3.26
N ASN A 75 -7.41 -11.73 3.59
CA ASN A 75 -7.66 -12.55 4.78
C ASN A 75 -7.34 -11.76 6.06
N ASP A 76 -6.20 -11.07 6.09
CA ASP A 76 -5.86 -10.18 7.20
C ASP A 76 -6.92 -9.09 7.37
N LEU A 77 -7.45 -8.57 6.24
CA LEU A 77 -8.49 -7.54 6.26
C LEU A 77 -9.82 -8.10 6.81
N ARG A 78 -10.22 -9.31 6.41
CA ARG A 78 -11.40 -9.97 6.99
C ARG A 78 -11.23 -10.20 8.49
N GLU A 79 -10.07 -10.67 8.92
CA GLU A 79 -9.80 -10.92 10.33
C GLU A 79 -9.92 -9.65 11.17
N VAL A 80 -9.31 -8.55 10.75
CA VAL A 80 -9.35 -7.28 11.52
C VAL A 80 -10.70 -6.57 11.45
N THR A 81 -11.57 -6.91 10.47
CA THR A 81 -12.90 -6.30 10.31
C THR A 81 -14.00 -7.17 10.89
N PHE A 82 -14.17 -8.39 10.37
CA PHE A 82 -15.29 -9.30 10.70
C PHE A 82 -14.96 -10.28 11.84
N GLY A 83 -13.68 -10.50 12.18
CA GLY A 83 -13.26 -11.44 13.22
C GLY A 83 -13.89 -11.18 14.59
N ASP A 84 -13.72 -12.10 15.53
CA ASP A 84 -14.35 -12.03 16.86
C ASP A 84 -14.00 -10.77 17.65
N ASN A 85 -12.78 -10.26 17.46
CA ASN A 85 -12.28 -9.01 18.03
C ASN A 85 -12.11 -7.91 16.95
N GLY A 86 -12.84 -8.02 15.83
CA GLY A 86 -12.74 -7.14 14.69
C GLY A 86 -13.44 -5.80 14.89
N ILE A 87 -13.08 -4.85 14.03
CA ILE A 87 -13.57 -3.45 14.00
C ILE A 87 -15.10 -3.39 14.06
N PHE A 88 -15.79 -4.27 13.31
CA PHE A 88 -17.23 -4.20 13.13
C PHE A 88 -18.06 -4.60 14.38
N LYS A 89 -17.39 -5.05 15.46
CA LYS A 89 -18.04 -5.26 16.75
C LYS A 89 -18.34 -3.95 17.50
N THR A 90 -17.59 -2.88 17.19
CA THR A 90 -17.61 -1.63 18.00
C THR A 90 -17.66 -0.36 17.16
N ILE A 91 -17.53 -0.45 15.83
CA ILE A 91 -17.61 0.72 14.96
C ILE A 91 -18.96 1.41 15.13
N LYS A 92 -18.94 2.73 15.35
CA LYS A 92 -20.17 3.48 15.55
C LYS A 92 -20.80 3.93 14.24
N LYS A 93 -22.12 4.11 14.27
CA LYS A 93 -22.85 4.74 13.16
C LYS A 93 -22.29 6.12 12.86
N GLY A 94 -22.19 6.45 11.59
CA GLY A 94 -21.66 7.72 11.12
C GLY A 94 -20.13 7.81 11.13
N ALA A 95 -19.36 6.85 11.64
CA ALA A 95 -17.92 6.80 11.45
C ALA A 95 -17.55 6.59 9.97
N VAL A 96 -16.30 6.86 9.59
CA VAL A 96 -15.78 6.51 8.27
C VAL A 96 -14.63 5.52 8.42
N TYR A 97 -14.75 4.36 7.78
CA TYR A 97 -13.70 3.37 7.70
C TYR A 97 -12.88 3.55 6.42
N ILE A 98 -11.57 3.70 6.54
CA ILE A 98 -10.62 3.98 5.46
C ILE A 98 -9.64 2.79 5.40
N ASP A 99 -9.68 2.01 4.33
CA ASP A 99 -8.76 0.89 4.15
C ASP A 99 -7.61 1.24 3.20
N ASN A 100 -6.41 1.39 3.75
CA ASN A 100 -5.19 1.65 2.99
C ASN A 100 -4.46 0.35 2.55
N THR A 101 -5.06 -0.80 2.78
CA THR A 101 -4.54 -2.09 2.33
C THR A 101 -4.60 -2.19 0.82
N THR A 102 -3.57 -2.78 0.18
CA THR A 102 -3.71 -3.29 -1.18
C THR A 102 -4.37 -4.66 -1.13
N ALA A 103 -5.65 -4.70 -1.47
CA ALA A 103 -6.53 -5.85 -1.40
C ALA A 103 -7.33 -6.01 -2.71
N SER A 104 -8.21 -7.00 -2.80
CA SER A 104 -9.07 -7.14 -3.97
C SER A 104 -10.20 -6.10 -3.99
N ALA A 105 -10.67 -5.73 -5.17
CA ALA A 105 -11.89 -4.92 -5.30
C ALA A 105 -13.13 -5.67 -4.79
N THR A 106 -13.07 -7.00 -4.72
CA THR A 106 -14.14 -7.85 -4.17
C THR A 106 -14.32 -7.61 -2.67
N ILE A 107 -13.23 -7.65 -1.88
CA ILE A 107 -13.33 -7.40 -0.43
C ILE A 107 -13.73 -5.95 -0.15
N ALA A 108 -13.26 -4.98 -0.95
CA ALA A 108 -13.66 -3.59 -0.81
C ALA A 108 -15.18 -3.42 -0.97
N ARG A 109 -15.78 -4.07 -1.98
CA ARG A 109 -17.24 -4.05 -2.19
C ARG A 109 -17.99 -4.78 -1.07
N GLU A 110 -17.49 -5.92 -0.60
CA GLU A 110 -18.05 -6.68 0.53
C GLU A 110 -18.13 -5.81 1.80
N ILE A 111 -17.04 -5.10 2.11
CA ILE A 111 -16.96 -4.19 3.26
C ILE A 111 -17.91 -3.00 3.07
N ASN A 112 -17.96 -2.42 1.87
CA ASN A 112 -18.87 -1.31 1.57
C ASN A 112 -20.35 -1.70 1.75
N ASP A 113 -20.73 -2.89 1.30
CA ASP A 113 -22.10 -3.38 1.46
C ASP A 113 -22.46 -3.58 2.94
N TYR A 114 -21.49 -4.07 3.72
CA TYR A 114 -21.66 -4.19 5.17
C TYR A 114 -21.76 -2.79 5.83
N ALA A 115 -20.90 -1.85 5.44
CA ALA A 115 -20.91 -0.47 5.95
C ALA A 115 -22.26 0.22 5.72
N ASN A 116 -22.79 0.12 4.50
CA ASN A 116 -24.09 0.69 4.14
C ASN A 116 -25.25 0.10 4.98
N LYS A 117 -25.23 -1.21 5.22
CA LYS A 117 -26.26 -1.89 6.05
C LYS A 117 -26.19 -1.48 7.52
N ASN A 118 -25.01 -1.09 8.01
CA ASN A 118 -24.77 -0.78 9.42
C ASN A 118 -24.63 0.73 9.70
N GLY A 119 -24.73 1.57 8.68
CA GLY A 119 -24.81 3.03 8.83
C GLY A 119 -23.49 3.74 9.12
N PHE A 120 -22.37 3.24 8.60
CA PHE A 120 -21.07 3.93 8.59
C PHE A 120 -20.52 4.05 7.17
N GLY A 121 -19.58 4.98 6.93
CA GLY A 121 -18.96 5.21 5.63
C GLY A 121 -17.78 4.28 5.39
N PHE A 122 -17.47 3.99 4.11
CA PHE A 122 -16.31 3.20 3.74
C PHE A 122 -15.58 3.79 2.52
N LEU A 123 -14.23 3.81 2.59
CA LEU A 123 -13.34 4.18 1.52
C LEU A 123 -12.25 3.10 1.36
N ASP A 124 -12.14 2.50 0.18
CA ASP A 124 -10.93 1.77 -0.20
C ASP A 124 -9.90 2.77 -0.72
N ALA A 125 -8.79 2.88 -0.02
CA ALA A 125 -7.82 3.96 -0.19
C ALA A 125 -6.35 3.45 -0.24
N PRO A 126 -6.04 2.44 -1.09
CA PRO A 126 -4.68 1.92 -1.19
C PRO A 126 -3.69 3.01 -1.59
N VAL A 127 -2.44 2.83 -1.13
CA VAL A 127 -1.40 3.85 -1.24
C VAL A 127 -0.25 3.43 -2.16
N SER A 128 0.44 4.42 -2.71
CA SER A 128 1.69 4.29 -3.46
C SER A 128 2.72 5.28 -2.94
N GLY A 129 4.01 4.91 -3.00
CA GLY A 129 5.14 5.71 -2.50
C GLY A 129 6.10 4.91 -1.63
N GLY A 130 5.75 3.65 -1.30
CA GLY A 130 6.58 2.75 -0.49
C GLY A 130 6.80 3.25 0.94
N GLN A 131 7.84 2.73 1.58
CA GLN A 131 8.23 3.13 2.94
C GLN A 131 8.66 4.60 2.98
N ALA A 132 9.49 5.04 2.04
CA ALA A 132 9.98 6.42 1.99
C ALA A 132 8.84 7.44 1.83
N GLY A 133 7.84 7.14 0.97
CA GLY A 133 6.65 7.99 0.83
C GLY A 133 5.85 8.11 2.13
N ALA A 134 5.72 7.01 2.88
CA ALA A 134 5.02 7.01 4.16
C ALA A 134 5.80 7.77 5.24
N GLU A 135 7.11 7.55 5.35
CA GLU A 135 7.98 8.24 6.30
C GLU A 135 8.06 9.75 6.08
N ASN A 136 7.90 10.20 4.83
CA ASN A 136 7.90 11.61 4.48
C ASN A 136 6.49 12.25 4.43
N GLY A 137 5.42 11.53 4.79
CA GLY A 137 4.04 12.03 4.69
C GLY A 137 3.64 12.37 3.24
N ALA A 138 4.20 11.67 2.26
CA ALA A 138 4.11 12.01 0.84
C ALA A 138 3.57 10.85 -0.01
N LEU A 139 2.60 10.11 0.53
CA LEU A 139 1.95 9.03 -0.21
C LEU A 139 1.01 9.56 -1.30
N THR A 140 0.83 8.77 -2.34
CA THR A 140 -0.27 8.94 -3.29
C THR A 140 -1.38 7.97 -2.91
N VAL A 141 -2.62 8.47 -2.77
CA VAL A 141 -3.77 7.69 -2.32
C VAL A 141 -4.82 7.61 -3.43
N MET A 142 -5.16 6.39 -3.82
CA MET A 142 -6.19 6.10 -4.83
C MET A 142 -7.46 5.69 -4.09
N ILE A 143 -8.55 6.47 -4.23
CA ILE A 143 -9.72 6.32 -3.36
C ILE A 143 -10.93 5.86 -4.18
N GLY A 144 -11.61 4.84 -3.66
CA GLY A 144 -12.94 4.41 -4.08
C GLY A 144 -13.93 4.52 -2.92
N GLY A 145 -15.18 4.91 -3.22
CA GLY A 145 -16.25 5.05 -2.24
C GLY A 145 -17.25 6.14 -2.60
N ASP A 146 -18.09 6.51 -1.67
CA ASP A 146 -19.07 7.58 -1.86
C ASP A 146 -18.44 8.96 -1.63
N GLN A 147 -18.89 9.96 -2.40
CA GLN A 147 -18.42 11.35 -2.29
C GLN A 147 -18.58 11.91 -0.87
N LYS A 148 -19.73 11.67 -0.22
CA LYS A 148 -20.01 12.13 1.14
C LYS A 148 -18.98 11.64 2.17
N ASP A 149 -18.54 10.38 2.03
CA ASP A 149 -17.56 9.77 2.94
C ASP A 149 -16.15 10.29 2.65
N TYR A 150 -15.83 10.54 1.36
CA TYR A 150 -14.61 11.21 0.96
C TYR A 150 -14.54 12.64 1.50
N ASP A 151 -15.59 13.44 1.33
CA ASP A 151 -15.64 14.83 1.82
C ASP A 151 -15.49 14.90 3.34
N LYS A 152 -16.02 13.90 4.05
CA LYS A 152 -15.87 13.77 5.50
C LYS A 152 -14.47 13.40 5.94
N ALA A 153 -13.76 12.53 5.18
CA ALA A 153 -12.50 11.91 5.60
C ALA A 153 -11.25 12.48 4.93
N ASN A 154 -11.36 13.34 3.91
CA ASN A 154 -10.23 13.80 3.12
C ASN A 154 -9.15 14.49 3.95
N HIS A 155 -9.52 15.28 4.96
CA HIS A 155 -8.58 15.98 5.85
C HIS A 155 -7.75 15.01 6.72
N ILE A 156 -8.25 13.81 7.02
CA ILE A 156 -7.47 12.75 7.69
C ILE A 156 -6.47 12.12 6.72
N ILE A 157 -6.89 11.86 5.48
CA ILE A 157 -6.02 11.28 4.45
C ILE A 157 -4.92 12.28 4.04
N ASP A 158 -5.22 13.57 4.04
CA ASP A 158 -4.28 14.65 3.73
C ASP A 158 -3.09 14.69 4.69
N CYS A 159 -3.27 14.27 5.96
CA CYS A 159 -2.19 14.25 6.95
C CYS A 159 -0.96 13.45 6.49
N TYR A 160 -1.12 12.42 5.64
CA TYR A 160 -0.04 11.52 5.21
C TYR A 160 0.11 11.40 3.69
N SER A 161 -0.61 12.22 2.93
CA SER A 161 -0.60 12.16 1.47
C SER A 161 -0.10 13.46 0.83
N LYS A 162 0.62 13.34 -0.29
CA LYS A 162 0.93 14.46 -1.18
C LYS A 162 -0.08 14.61 -2.32
N LYS A 163 -0.83 13.55 -2.60
CA LYS A 163 -1.86 13.52 -3.64
C LYS A 163 -2.87 12.43 -3.33
N MET A 164 -4.13 12.79 -3.36
CA MET A 164 -5.25 11.86 -3.26
C MET A 164 -6.33 12.22 -4.26
N LYS A 165 -7.13 11.23 -4.67
CA LYS A 165 -8.28 11.46 -5.54
C LYS A 165 -9.32 10.37 -5.36
N LEU A 166 -10.58 10.76 -5.26
CA LEU A 166 -11.72 9.86 -5.42
C LEU A 166 -11.86 9.50 -6.90
N LEU A 167 -11.80 8.21 -7.22
CA LEU A 167 -11.73 7.68 -8.60
C LEU A 167 -13.04 7.01 -9.05
N GLY A 168 -13.98 6.83 -8.13
CA GLY A 168 -15.26 6.21 -8.39
C GLY A 168 -15.83 5.53 -7.14
N LYS A 169 -16.80 4.64 -7.35
CA LYS A 169 -17.45 3.87 -6.27
C LYS A 169 -16.46 2.91 -5.61
N SER A 170 -16.88 2.30 -4.49
CA SER A 170 -16.07 1.32 -3.76
C SER A 170 -15.49 0.23 -4.67
N GLY A 171 -14.21 -0.07 -4.48
CA GLY A 171 -13.37 -0.92 -5.33
C GLY A 171 -12.58 -0.16 -6.38
N SER A 172 -12.92 1.12 -6.70
CA SER A 172 -12.18 1.89 -7.71
C SER A 172 -10.76 2.25 -7.25
N GLY A 173 -10.54 2.47 -5.96
CA GLY A 173 -9.20 2.66 -5.41
C GLY A 173 -8.33 1.42 -5.60
N GLN A 174 -8.86 0.23 -5.29
CA GLN A 174 -8.15 -1.04 -5.50
C GLN A 174 -7.87 -1.30 -6.98
N LEU A 175 -8.83 -1.05 -7.87
CA LEU A 175 -8.62 -1.16 -9.33
C LEU A 175 -7.53 -0.22 -9.82
N ALA A 176 -7.52 1.03 -9.36
CA ALA A 176 -6.46 1.99 -9.70
C ALA A 176 -5.10 1.54 -9.15
N LYS A 177 -5.07 0.93 -7.97
CA LYS A 177 -3.84 0.33 -7.43
C LYS A 177 -3.35 -0.83 -8.29
N MET A 178 -4.24 -1.65 -8.86
CA MET A 178 -3.86 -2.72 -9.80
C MET A 178 -3.24 -2.15 -11.08
N VAL A 179 -3.81 -1.08 -11.65
CA VAL A 179 -3.20 -0.35 -12.78
C VAL A 179 -1.77 0.10 -12.42
N ASN A 180 -1.59 0.69 -11.24
CA ASN A 180 -0.26 1.11 -10.77
C ASN A 180 0.72 -0.08 -10.66
N GLN A 181 0.30 -1.23 -10.14
CA GLN A 181 1.18 -2.40 -9.97
C GLN A 181 1.53 -3.07 -11.29
N ILE A 182 0.60 -3.13 -12.24
CA ILE A 182 0.87 -3.57 -13.62
C ILE A 182 1.97 -2.72 -14.25
N CYS A 183 1.85 -1.38 -14.16
CA CYS A 183 2.86 -0.46 -14.68
C CYS A 183 4.22 -0.68 -13.99
N ILE A 184 4.27 -0.77 -12.66
CA ILE A 184 5.53 -0.94 -11.92
C ILE A 184 6.20 -2.26 -12.31
N GLY A 185 5.46 -3.37 -12.41
CA GLY A 185 6.01 -4.66 -12.82
C GLY A 185 6.70 -4.57 -14.19
N GLY A 186 6.01 -4.00 -15.19
CA GLY A 186 6.54 -3.81 -16.53
C GLY A 186 7.78 -2.91 -16.58
N LEU A 187 7.71 -1.76 -15.89
CA LEU A 187 8.83 -0.81 -15.82
C LEU A 187 10.08 -1.42 -15.19
N VAL A 188 9.94 -2.14 -14.09
CA VAL A 188 11.08 -2.76 -13.38
C VAL A 188 11.71 -3.88 -14.21
N GLN A 189 10.90 -4.68 -14.90
CA GLN A 189 11.42 -5.72 -15.79
C GLN A 189 12.20 -5.12 -16.96
N ALA A 190 11.62 -4.13 -17.65
CA ALA A 190 12.29 -3.45 -18.77
C ALA A 190 13.60 -2.77 -18.33
N LEU A 191 13.61 -2.13 -17.16
CA LEU A 191 14.80 -1.51 -16.59
C LEU A 191 15.87 -2.57 -16.24
N SER A 192 15.47 -3.74 -15.74
CA SER A 192 16.39 -4.84 -15.44
C SER A 192 17.09 -5.35 -16.69
N GLU A 193 16.35 -5.53 -17.80
CA GLU A 193 16.90 -5.92 -19.09
C GLU A 193 17.84 -4.84 -19.64
N ALA A 194 17.42 -3.57 -19.59
CA ALA A 194 18.20 -2.45 -20.11
C ALA A 194 19.53 -2.28 -19.37
N ILE A 195 19.54 -2.37 -18.04
CA ILE A 195 20.77 -2.29 -17.24
C ILE A 195 21.69 -3.47 -17.56
N ASN A 196 21.16 -4.70 -17.58
CA ASN A 196 21.93 -5.87 -17.91
C ASN A 196 22.53 -5.81 -19.33
N PHE A 197 21.74 -5.37 -20.31
CA PHE A 197 22.21 -5.16 -21.69
C PHE A 197 23.35 -4.15 -21.73
N GLY A 198 23.19 -2.98 -21.09
CA GLY A 198 24.21 -1.95 -21.09
C GLY A 198 25.52 -2.39 -20.43
N MET A 199 25.43 -3.09 -19.30
CA MET A 199 26.61 -3.68 -18.62
C MET A 199 27.34 -4.67 -19.51
N ASN A 200 26.61 -5.59 -20.19
CA ASN A 200 27.19 -6.55 -21.10
C ASN A 200 27.79 -5.91 -22.37
N ALA A 201 27.27 -4.75 -22.78
CA ALA A 201 27.81 -3.94 -23.88
C ALA A 201 29.05 -3.09 -23.46
N GLY A 202 29.46 -3.18 -22.20
CA GLY A 202 30.61 -2.41 -21.66
C GLY A 202 30.32 -0.93 -21.40
N LEU A 203 29.04 -0.55 -21.29
CA LEU A 203 28.66 0.83 -20.96
C LEU A 203 28.75 1.07 -19.46
N LYS A 204 29.16 2.29 -19.09
CA LYS A 204 29.08 2.75 -17.71
C LYS A 204 27.64 3.19 -17.43
N MET A 205 26.90 2.34 -16.73
CA MET A 205 25.45 2.50 -16.59
C MET A 205 25.04 3.76 -15.83
N GLU A 206 25.84 4.28 -14.93
CA GLU A 206 25.59 5.54 -14.25
C GLU A 206 25.47 6.69 -15.26
N ASP A 207 26.41 6.79 -16.21
CA ASP A 207 26.45 7.83 -17.22
C ASP A 207 25.27 7.67 -18.21
N VAL A 208 24.92 6.42 -18.55
CA VAL A 208 23.77 6.13 -19.40
C VAL A 208 22.46 6.58 -18.73
N ILE A 209 22.27 6.22 -17.46
CA ILE A 209 21.06 6.59 -16.70
C ILE A 209 20.96 8.09 -16.50
N GLU A 210 22.08 8.78 -16.24
CA GLU A 210 22.11 10.24 -16.13
C GLU A 210 21.47 10.91 -17.37
N VAL A 211 21.80 10.42 -18.56
CA VAL A 211 21.28 10.97 -19.82
C VAL A 211 19.83 10.56 -20.05
N ILE A 212 19.53 9.25 -20.05
CA ILE A 212 18.21 8.76 -20.46
C ILE A 212 17.09 9.05 -19.44
N SER A 213 17.46 9.30 -18.18
CA SER A 213 16.48 9.72 -17.16
C SER A 213 15.87 11.11 -17.39
N LYS A 214 16.41 11.89 -18.34
CA LYS A 214 15.85 13.18 -18.75
C LYS A 214 15.05 13.09 -20.05
N GLY A 215 14.95 11.90 -20.63
CA GLY A 215 14.22 11.63 -21.86
C GLY A 215 12.92 10.85 -21.64
N ALA A 216 12.34 10.36 -22.72
CA ALA A 216 11.06 9.66 -22.73
C ALA A 216 11.06 8.31 -21.97
N ALA A 217 12.22 7.73 -21.69
CA ALA A 217 12.36 6.50 -20.91
C ALA A 217 12.35 6.72 -19.39
N GLN A 218 12.30 7.98 -18.93
CA GLN A 218 12.33 8.32 -17.52
C GLN A 218 11.24 7.59 -16.71
N SER A 219 11.60 7.13 -15.55
CA SER A 219 10.66 6.62 -14.54
C SER A 219 11.23 6.79 -13.13
N TRP A 220 10.34 6.84 -12.15
CA TRP A 220 10.75 6.84 -10.75
C TRP A 220 11.64 5.63 -10.41
N GLN A 221 11.34 4.47 -10.99
CA GLN A 221 12.13 3.25 -10.78
C GLN A 221 13.55 3.42 -11.34
N MET A 222 13.70 4.00 -12.53
CA MET A 222 15.00 4.30 -13.10
C MET A 222 15.82 5.22 -12.18
N GLU A 223 15.26 6.34 -11.75
CA GLU A 223 15.99 7.33 -10.93
C GLU A 223 16.33 6.84 -9.52
N ASN A 224 15.50 5.96 -8.93
CA ASN A 224 15.61 5.59 -7.52
C ASN A 224 16.09 4.15 -7.27
N ARG A 225 16.27 3.33 -8.33
CA ARG A 225 16.64 1.92 -8.19
C ARG A 225 17.90 1.52 -8.96
N TYR A 226 18.31 2.24 -9.99
CA TYR A 226 19.41 1.82 -10.86
C TYR A 226 20.70 1.53 -10.10
N LYS A 227 21.09 2.37 -9.13
CA LYS A 227 22.32 2.17 -8.34
C LYS A 227 22.31 0.86 -7.57
N THR A 228 21.23 0.60 -6.84
CA THR A 228 21.09 -0.64 -6.08
C THR A 228 20.97 -1.86 -6.98
N MET A 229 20.40 -1.71 -8.19
CA MET A 229 20.39 -2.76 -9.20
C MET A 229 21.79 -3.07 -9.74
N ILE A 230 22.61 -2.05 -10.00
CA ILE A 230 24.01 -2.23 -10.40
C ILE A 230 24.82 -2.88 -9.27
N ASP A 231 24.67 -2.37 -8.04
CA ASP A 231 25.40 -2.81 -6.83
C ASP A 231 24.92 -4.17 -6.28
N ASP A 232 23.91 -4.79 -6.86
CA ASP A 232 23.28 -6.04 -6.38
C ASP A 232 22.76 -6.00 -4.94
N LYS A 233 22.13 -4.88 -4.54
CA LYS A 233 21.60 -4.64 -3.19
C LYS A 233 20.08 -4.54 -3.21
N PHE A 234 19.38 -5.43 -2.50
CA PHE A 234 17.91 -5.53 -2.56
C PHE A 234 17.22 -5.67 -1.20
N GLU A 235 17.94 -5.59 -0.07
CA GLU A 235 17.38 -5.77 1.27
C GLU A 235 16.66 -4.52 1.80
N PHE A 236 15.76 -3.97 1.00
CA PHE A 236 14.98 -2.75 1.28
C PHE A 236 13.69 -2.73 0.46
N GLY A 237 12.92 -1.65 0.58
CA GLY A 237 11.85 -1.25 -0.33
C GLY A 237 10.61 -2.14 -0.29
N PHE A 238 10.13 -2.56 -1.46
CA PHE A 238 8.89 -3.30 -1.65
C PHE A 238 9.16 -4.76 -2.01
N ALA A 239 8.86 -5.66 -1.08
CA ALA A 239 9.21 -7.07 -1.21
C ALA A 239 8.53 -7.78 -2.39
N VAL A 240 9.27 -8.71 -3.01
CA VAL A 240 8.80 -9.58 -4.10
C VAL A 240 7.51 -10.31 -3.73
N ASP A 241 7.39 -10.86 -2.50
CA ASP A 241 6.16 -11.52 -2.04
C ASP A 241 4.92 -10.63 -2.18
N TRP A 242 5.04 -9.34 -1.87
CA TRP A 242 3.94 -8.38 -1.97
C TRP A 242 3.64 -7.99 -3.41
N MET A 243 4.67 -7.87 -4.26
CA MET A 243 4.45 -7.63 -5.68
C MET A 243 3.71 -8.80 -6.31
N ARG A 244 4.12 -10.04 -6.05
CA ARG A 244 3.44 -11.24 -6.54
C ARG A 244 1.98 -11.31 -6.08
N LYS A 245 1.72 -11.00 -4.81
CA LYS A 245 0.35 -10.87 -4.31
C LYS A 245 -0.44 -9.83 -5.11
N ASP A 246 0.14 -8.63 -5.32
CA ASP A 246 -0.54 -7.54 -6.03
C ASP A 246 -0.81 -7.89 -7.51
N LEU A 247 0.18 -8.50 -8.20
CA LEU A 247 0.02 -8.97 -9.59
C LEU A 247 -1.03 -10.08 -9.69
N LYS A 248 -1.06 -11.00 -8.72
CA LYS A 248 -2.08 -12.05 -8.67
C LYS A 248 -3.49 -11.46 -8.56
N ILE A 249 -3.71 -10.47 -7.69
CA ILE A 249 -4.99 -9.78 -7.57
C ILE A 249 -5.36 -9.12 -8.91
N ALA A 250 -4.40 -8.46 -9.58
CA ALA A 250 -4.63 -7.83 -10.89
C ALA A 250 -5.01 -8.86 -11.97
N ILE A 251 -4.30 -9.99 -12.04
CA ILE A 251 -4.57 -11.07 -13.00
C ILE A 251 -5.95 -11.71 -12.74
N GLU A 252 -6.33 -11.91 -11.47
CA GLU A 252 -7.65 -12.45 -11.11
C GLU A 252 -8.78 -11.47 -11.48
N GLU A 253 -8.60 -10.18 -11.27
CA GLU A 253 -9.59 -9.16 -11.66
C GLU A 253 -9.66 -9.00 -13.18
N ALA A 254 -8.54 -9.11 -13.89
CA ALA A 254 -8.46 -9.06 -15.34
C ALA A 254 -9.30 -10.16 -16.01
N LYS A 255 -9.37 -11.35 -15.41
CA LYS A 255 -10.26 -12.43 -15.88
C LYS A 255 -11.74 -12.06 -15.76
N LYS A 256 -12.13 -11.33 -14.70
CA LYS A 256 -13.51 -10.91 -14.47
C LYS A 256 -13.97 -9.82 -15.42
N ASN A 257 -13.04 -8.92 -15.82
CA ASN A 257 -13.35 -7.80 -16.72
C ASN A 257 -12.89 -8.01 -18.16
N ASN A 258 -12.47 -9.25 -18.52
CA ASN A 258 -12.00 -9.65 -19.84
C ASN A 258 -10.83 -8.83 -20.39
N SER A 259 -9.90 -8.43 -19.53
CA SER A 259 -8.68 -7.70 -19.89
C SER A 259 -7.47 -8.63 -19.86
N PRO A 260 -6.96 -9.13 -20.98
CA PRO A 260 -5.79 -10.00 -21.00
C PRO A 260 -4.53 -9.23 -20.53
N LEU A 261 -3.74 -9.84 -19.64
CA LEU A 261 -2.51 -9.27 -19.09
C LEU A 261 -1.27 -10.16 -19.36
N PRO A 262 -0.94 -10.49 -20.63
CA PRO A 262 0.09 -11.48 -20.95
C PRO A 262 1.48 -11.09 -20.40
N ILE A 263 1.84 -9.82 -20.44
CA ILE A 263 3.13 -9.34 -19.91
C ILE A 263 3.17 -9.43 -18.38
N THR A 264 2.08 -9.07 -17.70
CA THR A 264 1.99 -9.16 -16.23
C THR A 264 2.09 -10.61 -15.75
N GLU A 265 1.50 -11.55 -16.47
CA GLU A 265 1.59 -12.99 -16.17
C GLU A 265 3.02 -13.52 -16.33
N VAL A 266 3.76 -13.05 -17.35
CA VAL A 266 5.18 -13.39 -17.53
C VAL A 266 6.02 -12.80 -16.39
N ILE A 267 5.78 -11.55 -16.02
CA ILE A 267 6.50 -10.87 -14.94
C ILE A 267 6.25 -11.54 -13.58
N ASP A 268 5.03 -12.01 -13.31
CA ASP A 268 4.77 -12.77 -12.08
C ASP A 268 5.60 -14.06 -12.03
N LYS A 269 5.77 -14.77 -13.15
CA LYS A 269 6.65 -15.94 -13.23
C LYS A 269 8.12 -15.57 -12.99
N TYR A 270 8.56 -14.43 -13.50
CA TYR A 270 9.91 -13.94 -13.25
C TYR A 270 10.16 -13.60 -11.77
N TYR A 271 9.17 -13.05 -11.09
CA TYR A 271 9.24 -12.87 -9.65
C TYR A 271 9.21 -14.21 -8.88
N ALA A 272 8.55 -15.25 -9.40
CA ALA A 272 8.66 -16.59 -8.82
C ALA A 272 10.11 -17.11 -8.88
N GLU A 273 10.79 -16.94 -10.02
CA GLU A 273 12.21 -17.30 -10.14
C GLU A 273 13.09 -16.55 -9.11
N VAL A 274 12.79 -15.27 -8.84
CA VAL A 274 13.48 -14.51 -7.78
C VAL A 274 13.21 -15.09 -6.38
N GLN A 275 11.98 -15.55 -6.12
CA GLN A 275 11.68 -16.25 -4.85
C GLN A 275 12.46 -17.57 -4.73
N ASP A 276 12.58 -18.33 -5.81
CA ASP A 276 13.39 -19.59 -5.85
C ASP A 276 14.87 -19.33 -5.55
N MET A 277 15.37 -18.12 -5.84
CA MET A 277 16.72 -17.66 -5.44
C MET A 277 16.80 -17.21 -3.96
N GLY A 278 15.73 -17.36 -3.16
CA GLY A 278 15.65 -16.86 -1.79
C GLY A 278 15.25 -15.39 -1.66
N GLY A 279 14.83 -14.76 -2.76
CA GLY A 279 14.54 -13.33 -2.83
C GLY A 279 13.15 -12.89 -2.38
N ASN A 280 12.45 -13.70 -1.58
CA ASN A 280 11.09 -13.40 -1.09
C ASN A 280 10.93 -11.99 -0.51
N ARG A 281 11.97 -11.53 0.20
CA ARG A 281 11.97 -10.24 0.90
C ARG A 281 12.75 -9.14 0.19
N TRP A 282 13.39 -9.45 -0.93
CA TRP A 282 14.11 -8.47 -1.72
C TRP A 282 13.17 -7.45 -2.36
N ASP A 283 13.69 -6.23 -2.61
CA ASP A 283 12.96 -5.21 -3.36
C ASP A 283 12.62 -5.71 -4.78
N THR A 284 11.51 -5.26 -5.32
CA THR A 284 11.03 -5.63 -6.66
C THR A 284 12.09 -5.43 -7.76
N SER A 285 13.02 -4.51 -7.58
CA SER A 285 14.14 -4.28 -8.51
C SER A 285 15.12 -5.45 -8.62
N SER A 286 15.00 -6.46 -7.75
CA SER A 286 15.79 -7.71 -7.81
C SER A 286 15.51 -8.58 -9.03
N LEU A 287 14.55 -8.26 -9.89
CA LEU A 287 14.35 -8.93 -11.19
C LEU A 287 15.63 -9.01 -12.03
N ILE A 288 16.54 -8.05 -11.90
CA ILE A 288 17.84 -8.05 -12.59
C ILE A 288 18.72 -9.24 -12.20
N ARG A 289 18.56 -9.82 -10.99
CA ARG A 289 19.35 -10.99 -10.56
C ARG A 289 19.14 -12.23 -11.41
N ARG A 290 18.01 -12.31 -12.11
CA ARG A 290 17.73 -13.38 -13.07
C ARG A 290 18.75 -13.45 -14.23
N PHE A 291 19.43 -12.35 -14.52
CA PHE A 291 20.46 -12.24 -15.58
C PHE A 291 21.88 -12.41 -15.06
N ARG A 292 22.06 -12.53 -13.73
CA ARG A 292 23.36 -12.71 -13.09
C ARG A 292 23.56 -14.19 -12.73
N LYS A 293 24.63 -14.76 -13.22
CA LYS A 293 25.06 -16.13 -12.90
C LYS A 293 25.86 -16.16 -11.60
#